data_40abc7d86fc5365b3802b7b9e2cddd60
#
_entry.id   40abc7d86fc5365b3802b7b9e2cddd60
#
_cell.length_a   1.000
_cell.length_b   1.000
_cell.length_c   1.000
_cell.angle_alpha   90.00
_cell.angle_beta   90.00
_cell.angle_gamma   90.00
#
_symmetry.space_group_name_H-M   'P 1'
#
loop_
_entity.id
_entity.type
_entity.pdbx_description
1 polymer ?
#
loop_
_entity_poly.entity_id
_entity_poly.type
_entity_poly.pdbx_seq_one_letter_code
_entity_poly.pdbx_strand_id
1 'polypeptide(L)'
;MLGCAPTEKKEGTGEYIDDTFITTKVKTAIFNEPTLKSAEINVETFKGIVQLSGFIRSQANIDKAVSLARGVKGVKSVKNDMLVK
;
A
#
# COMPACT_ATOMS: atom_id res chain seq x y z
N MET A 1 17.40 -20.22 1.63
CA MET A 1 17.49 -20.79 1.34
C MET A 1 17.42 -20.85 1.34
N LEU A 2 17.22 -20.46 1.47
CA LEU A 2 17.14 -20.83 1.19
C LEU A 2 16.84 -20.73 1.23
N GLY A 3 16.68 -20.46 1.43
CA GLY A 3 16.45 -20.75 1.19
C GLY A 3 15.93 -20.45 1.24
N CYS A 4 15.60 -20.21 1.19
CA CYS A 4 15.29 -20.46 0.89
C CYS A 4 14.76 -20.23 0.92
N ALA A 5 14.59 -20.00 0.90
CA ALA A 5 14.23 -20.26 0.58
C ALA A 5 13.66 -20.04 0.59
N PRO A 6 13.34 -19.96 0.61
CA PRO A 6 12.81 -20.08 0.35
C PRO A 6 12.25 -19.84 0.42
N THR A 7 12.00 -19.58 0.41
CA THR A 7 11.70 -19.79 0.11
C THR A 7 11.28 -19.53 0.03
N GLU A 8 11.05 -19.22 -0.10
CA GLU A 8 10.87 -19.44 -0.52
C GLU A 8 10.55 -19.22 -0.87
N LYS A 9 10.25 -19.08 -0.92
CA LYS A 9 10.07 -19.24 -1.44
C LYS A 9 9.87 -18.98 -1.77
N LYS A 10 9.64 -18.83 -1.80
CA LYS A 10 9.60 -18.82 -2.24
C LYS A 10 9.61 -18.44 -2.55
N GLU A 11 9.41 -18.19 -2.58
CA GLU A 11 9.56 -18.05 -3.02
C GLU A 11 9.76 -17.70 -3.36
N GLY A 12 9.58 -17.84 -3.54
CA GLY A 12 9.93 -17.67 -3.94
C GLY A 12 9.91 -16.98 -4.10
N THR A 13 9.82 -17.16 -4.25
CA THR A 13 9.78 -16.53 -4.34
C THR A 13 9.50 -15.70 -4.31
N GLY A 14 9.48 -15.68 -4.74
CA GLY A 14 9.32 -14.97 -4.76
C GLY A 14 8.57 -14.47 -4.39
N GLU A 15 8.60 -14.42 -4.60
CA GLU A 15 8.05 -13.78 -3.67
C GLU A 15 6.75 -13.15 -3.91
N TYR A 16 5.71 -13.91 -3.93
CA TYR A 16 4.35 -13.42 -4.01
C TYR A 16 3.89 -12.99 -2.62
N ILE A 17 3.38 -11.78 -2.50
CA ILE A 17 2.78 -11.30 -1.26
C ILE A 17 1.29 -11.11 -1.53
N ASP A 18 0.48 -11.73 -0.67
CA ASP A 18 -0.97 -11.72 -0.82
C ASP A 18 -1.53 -10.29 -0.83
N ASP A 19 -2.48 -10.01 -1.73
CA ASP A 19 -3.07 -8.68 -1.86
C ASP A 19 -3.73 -8.22 -0.57
N THR A 20 -4.35 -9.14 0.17
CA THR A 20 -4.98 -8.79 1.45
C THR A 20 -3.95 -8.32 2.46
N PHE A 21 -2.80 -8.96 2.49
CA PHE A 21 -1.72 -8.57 3.37
C PHE A 21 -1.19 -7.18 2.99
N ILE A 22 -1.04 -6.93 1.69
CA ILE A 22 -0.58 -5.62 1.21
C ILE A 22 -1.59 -4.55 1.61
N THR A 23 -2.88 -4.80 1.41
CA THR A 23 -3.93 -3.85 1.81
C THR A 23 -3.81 -3.50 3.28
N THR A 24 -3.65 -4.51 4.13
CA THR A 24 -3.53 -4.29 5.58
C THR A 24 -2.30 -3.44 5.90
N LYS A 25 -1.18 -3.74 5.28
CA LYS A 25 0.06 -3.00 5.53
C LYS A 25 -0.05 -1.55 5.07
N VAL A 26 -0.67 -1.32 3.92
CA VAL A 26 -0.86 0.03 3.42
C VAL A 26 -1.77 0.82 4.36
N LYS A 27 -2.88 0.22 4.80
CA LYS A 27 -3.77 0.88 5.75
C LYS A 27 -3.05 1.23 7.04
N THR A 28 -2.26 0.30 7.56
CA THR A 28 -1.50 0.54 8.79
C THR A 28 -0.54 1.71 8.62
N ALA A 29 0.18 1.73 7.51
CA ALA A 29 1.13 2.82 7.26
C ALA A 29 0.42 4.17 7.19
N ILE A 30 -0.74 4.22 6.53
CA ILE A 30 -1.50 5.45 6.40
C ILE A 30 -2.04 5.90 7.75
N PHE A 31 -2.63 4.97 8.53
CA PHE A 31 -3.19 5.34 9.84
C PHE A 31 -2.14 5.75 10.85
N ASN A 32 -0.91 5.32 10.66
CA ASN A 32 0.17 5.74 11.55
C ASN A 32 0.70 7.13 11.23
N GLU A 33 0.27 7.73 10.13
CA GLU A 33 0.70 9.07 9.76
C GLU A 33 -0.25 10.08 10.36
N PRO A 34 0.22 10.98 11.26
CA PRO A 34 -0.68 11.91 11.93
C PRO A 34 -1.52 12.78 11.00
N THR A 35 -0.97 13.18 9.86
CA THR A 35 -1.71 14.05 8.93
C THR A 35 -2.79 13.29 8.17
N LEU A 36 -2.75 11.96 8.18
CA LEU A 36 -3.71 11.13 7.45
C LEU A 36 -4.62 10.33 8.38
N LYS A 37 -4.43 10.47 9.67
CA LYS A 37 -5.06 9.63 10.66
C LYS A 37 -6.59 9.63 10.59
N SER A 38 -7.18 10.79 10.30
CA SER A 38 -8.63 10.91 10.21
C SER A 38 -9.12 10.98 8.76
N ALA A 39 -8.25 10.76 7.80
CA ALA A 39 -8.65 10.81 6.40
C ALA A 39 -9.42 9.55 6.04
N GLU A 40 -10.41 9.71 5.16
CA GLU A 40 -11.19 8.58 4.67
C GLU A 40 -10.58 8.09 3.38
N ILE A 41 -9.67 7.13 3.49
CA ILE A 41 -8.96 6.58 2.35
C ILE A 41 -9.34 5.12 2.20
N ASN A 42 -9.86 4.77 1.04
CA ASN A 42 -10.12 3.38 0.68
C ASN A 42 -8.88 2.80 0.01
N VAL A 43 -8.51 1.61 0.43
CA VAL A 43 -7.33 0.92 -0.09
C VAL A 43 -7.77 -0.41 -0.66
N GLU A 44 -7.45 -0.66 -1.92
CA GLU A 44 -7.70 -1.94 -2.55
C GLU A 44 -6.45 -2.37 -3.28
N THR A 45 -6.18 -3.67 -3.26
CA THR A 45 -4.98 -4.21 -3.89
C THR A 45 -5.37 -5.34 -4.82
N PHE A 46 -4.84 -5.30 -6.04
CA PHE A 46 -5.04 -6.34 -7.02
C PHE A 46 -3.71 -6.66 -7.69
N LYS A 47 -3.23 -7.87 -7.49
CA LYS A 47 -1.96 -8.36 -8.07
C LYS A 47 -0.81 -7.39 -7.81
N GLY A 48 -0.74 -6.86 -6.58
CA GLY A 48 0.33 -5.97 -6.18
C GLY A 48 0.11 -4.52 -6.54
N ILE A 49 -0.96 -4.20 -7.26
CA ILE A 49 -1.29 -2.83 -7.61
C ILE A 49 -2.26 -2.29 -6.57
N VAL A 50 -1.83 -1.25 -5.86
CA VAL A 50 -2.63 -0.64 -4.81
C VAL A 50 -3.41 0.53 -5.38
N GLN A 51 -4.73 0.52 -5.17
CA GLN A 51 -5.57 1.63 -5.58
C GLN A 51 -6.03 2.38 -4.34
N LEU A 52 -5.77 3.67 -4.32
CA LEU A 52 -6.19 4.56 -3.24
C LEU A 52 -7.28 5.48 -3.75
N SER A 53 -8.37 5.60 -2.98
CA SER A 53 -9.47 6.48 -3.38
C SER A 53 -10.03 7.18 -2.15
N GLY A 54 -10.73 8.28 -2.39
CA GLY A 54 -11.35 9.05 -1.31
C GLY A 54 -11.15 10.54 -1.54
N PHE A 55 -11.64 11.32 -0.56
CA PHE A 55 -11.53 12.78 -0.60
C PHE A 55 -10.59 13.24 0.50
N ILE A 56 -9.55 13.96 0.12
CA ILE A 56 -8.46 14.35 1.01
C ILE A 56 -8.39 15.87 1.03
N ARG A 57 -7.95 16.43 2.15
CA ARG A 57 -7.96 17.88 2.33
C ARG A 57 -6.96 18.64 1.48
N SER A 58 -5.84 18.01 1.14
CA SER A 58 -4.80 18.72 0.40
C SER A 58 -4.05 17.78 -0.51
N GLN A 59 -3.47 18.35 -1.56
CA GLN A 59 -2.64 17.59 -2.48
C GLN A 59 -1.42 17.01 -1.74
N ALA A 60 -0.87 17.75 -0.80
CA ALA A 60 0.27 17.27 -0.03
C ALA A 60 -0.07 15.97 0.72
N ASN A 61 -1.28 15.88 1.26
CA ASN A 61 -1.70 14.66 1.96
C ASN A 61 -1.91 13.50 0.99
N ILE A 62 -2.41 13.78 -0.22
CA ILE A 62 -2.52 12.76 -1.26
C ILE A 62 -1.14 12.23 -1.60
N ASP A 63 -0.19 13.12 -1.82
CA ASP A 63 1.18 12.73 -2.16
C ASP A 63 1.80 11.89 -1.05
N LYS A 64 1.54 12.26 0.20
CA LYS A 64 2.05 11.52 1.34
C LYS A 64 1.47 10.10 1.36
N ALA A 65 0.16 9.96 1.15
CA ALA A 65 -0.48 8.65 1.16
C ALA A 65 0.09 7.77 0.05
N VAL A 66 0.26 8.32 -1.14
CA VAL A 66 0.83 7.57 -2.26
C VAL A 66 2.25 7.11 -1.94
N SER A 67 3.04 8.02 -1.36
CA SER A 67 4.43 7.69 -1.00
C SER A 67 4.48 6.56 0.03
N LEU A 68 3.61 6.64 1.05
CA LEU A 68 3.55 5.60 2.07
C LEU A 68 3.17 4.25 1.46
N ALA A 69 2.18 4.24 0.57
CA ALA A 69 1.76 3.01 -0.07
C ALA A 69 2.89 2.41 -0.92
N ARG A 70 3.63 3.24 -1.63
CA ARG A 70 4.75 2.75 -2.44
C ARG A 70 5.84 2.12 -1.60
N GLY A 71 5.97 2.55 -0.35
CA GLY A 71 7.00 2.01 0.53
C GLY A 71 6.69 0.66 1.12
N VAL A 72 5.48 0.16 0.94
CA VAL A 72 5.09 -1.13 1.50
C VAL A 72 5.66 -2.26 0.64
N LYS A 73 6.28 -3.23 1.31
CA LYS A 73 6.86 -4.36 0.60
C LYS A 73 5.79 -5.15 -0.14
N GLY A 74 6.06 -5.47 -1.38
CA GLY A 74 5.13 -6.22 -2.21
C GLY A 74 4.31 -5.36 -3.15
N VAL A 75 4.30 -4.05 -2.94
CA VAL A 75 3.57 -3.14 -3.81
C VAL A 75 4.35 -2.95 -5.11
N LYS A 76 3.68 -3.25 -6.22
CA LYS A 76 4.29 -3.08 -7.54
C LYS A 76 4.07 -1.68 -8.08
N SER A 77 2.88 -1.13 -7.87
CA SER A 77 2.57 0.23 -8.26
C SER A 77 1.39 0.72 -7.46
N VAL A 78 1.18 2.03 -7.48
CA VAL A 78 0.07 2.66 -6.77
C VAL A 78 -0.73 3.48 -7.77
N LYS A 79 -2.03 3.24 -7.80
CA LYS A 79 -2.95 4.03 -8.61
C LYS A 79 -3.67 5.00 -7.69
N ASN A 80 -3.54 6.28 -7.96
CA ASN A 80 -4.16 7.31 -7.15
C ASN A 80 -5.46 7.79 -7.77
N ASP A 81 -6.56 7.50 -7.08
CA ASP A 81 -7.88 8.02 -7.44
C ASP A 81 -8.42 8.92 -6.34
N MET A 82 -7.55 9.46 -5.50
CA MET A 82 -7.95 10.39 -4.46
C MET A 82 -8.13 11.78 -5.04
N LEU A 83 -9.10 12.52 -4.48
CA LEU A 83 -9.41 13.87 -4.92
C LEU A 83 -9.30 14.83 -3.74
N VAL A 84 -8.86 16.05 -4.02
CA VAL A 84 -8.83 17.11 -3.02
C VAL A 84 -10.25 17.68 -2.90
N LYS A 85 -10.73 17.74 -1.65
CA LYS A 85 -12.06 18.30 -1.42
C LYS A 85 -12.01 19.73 -0.91
#